data_1c4853375c5a6aa0b05ebb8f83abc11e
#
_entry.id   1c4853375c5a6aa0b05ebb8f83abc11e
#
_cell.length_a   1.000
_cell.length_b   1.000
_cell.length_c   1.000
_cell.angle_alpha   90.00
_cell.angle_beta   90.00
_cell.angle_gamma   90.00
#
_symmetry.space_group_name_H-M   'P 1'
#
loop_
_entity.id
_entity.type
_entity.pdbx_description
1 polymer ?
#
loop_
_entity_poly.entity_id
_entity_poly.type
_entity_poly.pdbx_seq_one_letter_code
_entity_poly.pdbx_strand_id
1 'polypeptide(L)'
;VPFGEVIIGAPDTEYSGASSSFGPLHLIRPEMQKAYVDGVDEAWAVNGPPALCVMFARLGAFGAPFDLVVSGINPGANVGRSVYHSGTVGAALTARNGGITGIAVSQAVDEGGYLGQGLELMLKNQKWQSAADAAAIAVSCLIDKPLSEPGVLNINVPNLEKDDIKGWVGTEVGTNLIRSMSEVSVEPKLGHEGTYHLKMSWGDRLPDPPIETDVGAVSRGYISLSWLSRLHMEDPPAESTIEEAFTEKFSS
;
A
#
# COMPACT_ATOMS: atom_id res chain seq x y z
N VAL A 1 -24.07 -5.02 4.37
CA VAL A 1 -23.30 -3.82 4.01
C VAL A 1 -23.98 -3.16 2.81
N PRO A 2 -24.08 -1.82 2.74
CA PRO A 2 -24.83 -1.14 1.67
C PRO A 2 -24.26 -1.35 0.26
N PHE A 3 -23.05 -1.89 0.15
CA PHE A 3 -22.35 -2.10 -1.13
C PHE A 3 -22.40 -3.55 -1.65
N GLY A 4 -23.19 -4.44 -1.04
CA GLY A 4 -23.30 -5.85 -1.41
C GLY A 4 -22.67 -6.79 -0.40
N GLU A 5 -22.34 -8.00 -0.84
CA GLU A 5 -21.66 -9.00 -0.02
C GLU A 5 -20.19 -8.62 0.19
N VAL A 6 -19.73 -8.72 1.43
CA VAL A 6 -18.35 -8.36 1.81
C VAL A 6 -17.70 -9.54 2.51
N ILE A 7 -16.55 -9.94 2.01
CA ILE A 7 -15.67 -10.93 2.65
C ILE A 7 -14.38 -10.24 3.06
N ILE A 8 -13.93 -10.47 4.28
CA ILE A 8 -12.65 -9.95 4.78
C ILE A 8 -11.61 -11.06 4.75
N GLY A 9 -10.48 -10.80 4.08
CA GLY A 9 -9.27 -11.60 4.17
C GLY A 9 -8.11 -10.72 4.60
N ALA A 10 -7.53 -10.96 5.76
CA ALA A 10 -6.45 -10.15 6.29
C ALA A 10 -5.27 -11.00 6.75
N PRO A 11 -4.03 -10.49 6.70
CA PRO A 11 -2.88 -11.14 7.32
C PRO A 11 -3.10 -11.40 8.81
N ASP A 12 -2.59 -12.53 9.30
CA ASP A 12 -2.61 -12.90 10.72
C ASP A 12 -1.54 -12.17 11.55
N THR A 13 -0.55 -11.60 10.90
CA THR A 13 0.56 -10.84 11.50
C THR A 13 0.88 -9.59 10.68
N GLU A 14 1.79 -8.77 11.20
CA GLU A 14 2.24 -7.55 10.55
C GLU A 14 3.18 -7.85 9.36
N TYR A 15 2.86 -7.28 8.19
CA TYR A 15 3.61 -7.43 6.95
C TYR A 15 3.99 -6.08 6.32
N SER A 16 4.29 -5.06 7.11
CA SER A 16 4.77 -3.78 6.59
C SER A 16 6.04 -3.97 5.75
N GLY A 17 6.06 -3.34 4.58
CA GLY A 17 7.18 -3.47 3.66
C GLY A 17 7.11 -4.68 2.70
N ALA A 18 6.08 -5.52 2.79
CA ALA A 18 5.97 -6.73 1.96
C ALA A 18 5.61 -6.46 0.50
N SER A 19 5.14 -5.26 0.14
CA SER A 19 4.76 -4.95 -1.25
C SER A 19 3.75 -5.97 -1.81
N SER A 20 3.91 -6.39 -3.06
CA SER A 20 3.09 -7.42 -3.73
C SER A 20 3.66 -8.84 -3.57
N SER A 21 4.38 -9.12 -2.48
CA SER A 21 5.00 -10.44 -2.28
C SER A 21 3.98 -11.54 -1.99
N PHE A 22 4.28 -12.76 -2.46
CA PHE A 22 3.51 -13.97 -2.16
C PHE A 22 4.30 -14.99 -1.33
N GLY A 23 5.61 -14.82 -1.24
CA GLY A 23 6.52 -15.83 -0.71
C GLY A 23 6.69 -17.03 -1.65
N PRO A 24 7.48 -18.01 -1.26
CA PRO A 24 7.79 -19.20 -2.06
C PRO A 24 6.66 -20.26 -1.94
N LEU A 25 5.52 -20.03 -2.58
CA LEU A 25 4.29 -20.85 -2.46
C LEU A 25 4.52 -22.34 -2.77
N HIS A 26 5.54 -22.69 -3.55
CA HIS A 26 5.92 -24.09 -3.81
C HIS A 26 6.63 -24.76 -2.61
N LEU A 27 7.10 -23.97 -1.63
CA LEU A 27 7.78 -24.46 -0.42
C LEU A 27 6.95 -24.28 0.85
N ILE A 28 5.98 -23.37 0.84
CA ILE A 28 5.12 -23.07 1.99
C ILE A 28 3.69 -23.54 1.72
N ARG A 29 2.98 -23.87 2.79
CA ARG A 29 1.53 -24.12 2.76
C ARG A 29 0.88 -23.07 3.64
N PRO A 30 0.48 -21.91 3.09
CA PRO A 30 -0.21 -20.91 3.87
C PRO A 30 -1.49 -21.47 4.46
N GLU A 31 -1.78 -21.07 5.68
CA GLU A 31 -2.99 -21.46 6.40
C GLU A 31 -3.93 -20.26 6.49
N MET A 32 -5.22 -20.53 6.64
CA MET A 32 -6.21 -19.52 6.96
C MET A 32 -7.12 -19.99 8.07
N GLN A 33 -7.55 -19.07 8.92
CA GLN A 33 -8.43 -19.33 10.04
C GLN A 33 -9.64 -18.41 9.97
N LYS A 34 -10.81 -18.91 10.35
CA LYS A 34 -11.99 -18.05 10.50
C LYS A 34 -11.71 -16.99 11.55
N ALA A 35 -12.05 -15.76 11.20
CA ALA A 35 -12.02 -14.62 12.09
C ALA A 35 -13.43 -14.06 12.28
N TYR A 36 -13.62 -13.25 13.31
CA TYR A 36 -14.88 -12.56 13.56
C TYR A 36 -14.66 -11.05 13.42
N VAL A 37 -15.48 -10.42 12.59
CA VAL A 37 -15.54 -8.97 12.45
C VAL A 37 -17.01 -8.56 12.52
N ASP A 38 -17.32 -7.64 13.44
CA ASP A 38 -18.69 -7.19 13.66
C ASP A 38 -19.30 -6.58 12.37
N GLY A 39 -20.53 -7.01 12.06
CA GLY A 39 -21.25 -6.56 10.86
C GLY A 39 -20.77 -7.17 9.53
N VAL A 40 -19.94 -8.21 9.56
CA VAL A 40 -19.46 -8.94 8.38
C VAL A 40 -19.69 -10.43 8.56
N ASP A 41 -20.33 -11.06 7.58
CA ASP A 41 -20.71 -12.47 7.66
C ASP A 41 -19.54 -13.43 7.52
N GLU A 42 -18.49 -13.04 6.78
CA GLU A 42 -17.35 -13.89 6.52
C GLU A 42 -16.02 -13.11 6.64
N ALA A 43 -15.15 -13.59 7.54
CA ALA A 43 -13.82 -13.03 7.74
C ALA A 43 -12.78 -14.14 7.97
N TRP A 44 -11.56 -13.91 7.46
CA TRP A 44 -10.44 -14.84 7.48
C TRP A 44 -9.14 -14.16 7.86
N ALA A 45 -8.40 -14.77 8.78
CA ALA A 45 -7.00 -14.47 9.03
C ALA A 45 -6.13 -15.42 8.19
N VAL A 46 -5.22 -14.87 7.41
CA VAL A 46 -4.36 -15.61 6.46
C VAL A 46 -2.92 -15.51 6.90
N ASN A 47 -2.22 -16.64 6.98
CA ASN A 47 -0.78 -16.68 7.25
C ASN A 47 0.00 -16.26 5.99
N GLY A 48 0.11 -14.96 5.78
CA GLY A 48 0.80 -14.40 4.64
C GLY A 48 0.51 -12.92 4.38
N PRO A 49 1.26 -12.29 3.46
CA PRO A 49 1.14 -10.87 3.19
C PRO A 49 -0.19 -10.50 2.50
N PRO A 50 -0.58 -9.20 2.51
CA PRO A 50 -1.86 -8.75 1.94
C PRO A 50 -2.09 -9.16 0.48
N ALA A 51 -1.04 -9.14 -0.34
CA ALA A 51 -1.12 -9.57 -1.73
C ALA A 51 -1.48 -11.06 -1.87
N LEU A 52 -1.06 -11.89 -0.93
CA LEU A 52 -1.40 -13.32 -0.90
C LEU A 52 -2.88 -13.54 -0.59
N CYS A 53 -3.47 -12.74 0.31
CA CYS A 53 -4.91 -12.78 0.57
C CYS A 53 -5.71 -12.53 -0.70
N VAL A 54 -5.33 -11.52 -1.48
CA VAL A 54 -5.97 -11.17 -2.75
C VAL A 54 -5.76 -12.27 -3.80
N MET A 55 -4.58 -12.85 -3.88
CA MET A 55 -4.31 -13.96 -4.80
C MET A 55 -5.22 -15.15 -4.48
N PHE A 56 -5.37 -15.53 -3.21
CA PHE A 56 -6.27 -16.62 -2.81
C PHE A 56 -7.73 -16.29 -3.06
N ALA A 57 -8.17 -15.05 -2.82
CA ALA A 57 -9.52 -14.60 -3.15
C ALA A 57 -9.82 -14.81 -4.65
N ARG A 58 -8.92 -14.39 -5.52
CA ARG A 58 -9.04 -14.58 -6.97
C ARG A 58 -9.09 -16.04 -7.41
N LEU A 59 -8.39 -16.91 -6.70
CA LEU A 59 -8.36 -18.36 -6.97
C LEU A 59 -9.53 -19.12 -6.35
N GLY A 60 -10.47 -18.41 -5.71
CA GLY A 60 -11.71 -18.99 -5.18
C GLY A 60 -11.62 -19.54 -3.77
N ALA A 61 -10.57 -19.21 -3.00
CA ALA A 61 -10.44 -19.68 -1.62
C ALA A 61 -11.55 -19.15 -0.71
N PHE A 62 -12.16 -18.01 -1.04
CA PHE A 62 -13.24 -17.37 -0.29
C PHE A 62 -14.59 -17.39 -1.05
N GLY A 63 -14.75 -18.27 -2.04
CA GLY A 63 -16.01 -18.41 -2.78
C GLY A 63 -16.03 -17.78 -4.17
N ALA A 64 -17.11 -17.08 -4.51
CA ALA A 64 -17.36 -16.56 -5.86
C ALA A 64 -16.36 -15.48 -6.30
N PRO A 65 -16.26 -15.18 -7.60
CA PRO A 65 -15.46 -14.04 -8.09
C PRO A 65 -15.88 -12.73 -7.43
N PHE A 66 -14.89 -11.86 -7.20
CA PHE A 66 -15.08 -10.54 -6.61
C PHE A 66 -15.07 -9.47 -7.69
N ASP A 67 -15.94 -8.47 -7.56
CA ASP A 67 -16.03 -7.33 -8.48
C ASP A 67 -15.02 -6.25 -8.15
N LEU A 68 -14.64 -6.11 -6.85
CA LEU A 68 -13.78 -5.07 -6.34
C LEU A 68 -12.96 -5.59 -5.16
N VAL A 69 -11.72 -5.14 -5.07
CA VAL A 69 -10.86 -5.37 -3.90
C VAL A 69 -10.55 -4.03 -3.23
N VAL A 70 -10.83 -3.94 -1.93
CA VAL A 70 -10.46 -2.79 -1.09
C VAL A 70 -9.43 -3.26 -0.08
N SER A 71 -8.25 -2.66 -0.10
CA SER A 71 -7.15 -2.94 0.82
C SER A 71 -6.93 -1.76 1.75
N GLY A 72 -6.97 -1.99 3.04
CA GLY A 72 -6.83 -0.96 4.09
C GLY A 72 -7.90 -1.11 5.17
N ILE A 73 -7.98 -0.16 6.08
CA ILE A 73 -7.31 1.16 6.10
C ILE A 73 -5.94 0.98 6.76
N ASN A 74 -4.87 1.40 6.06
CA ASN A 74 -3.52 1.33 6.58
C ASN A 74 -3.22 2.50 7.52
N PRO A 75 -2.69 2.27 8.72
CA PRO A 75 -2.14 3.33 9.56
C PRO A 75 -0.79 3.80 9.01
N GLY A 76 -0.78 4.99 8.44
CA GLY A 76 0.36 5.57 7.73
C GLY A 76 0.07 5.75 6.24
N ALA A 77 0.33 6.94 5.72
CA ALA A 77 0.14 7.24 4.31
C ALA A 77 1.12 6.42 3.43
N ASN A 78 0.61 5.84 2.37
CA ASN A 78 1.38 5.16 1.34
C ASN A 78 1.57 6.10 0.14
N VAL A 79 2.51 7.01 0.27
CA VAL A 79 2.81 8.11 -0.65
C VAL A 79 4.27 8.11 -1.09
N GLY A 80 4.56 8.69 -2.24
CA GLY A 80 5.91 8.78 -2.78
C GLY A 80 6.58 7.40 -2.86
N ARG A 81 7.84 7.32 -2.43
CA ARG A 81 8.61 6.05 -2.49
C ARG A 81 8.03 4.92 -1.67
N SER A 82 7.20 5.20 -0.65
CA SER A 82 6.58 4.14 0.17
C SER A 82 5.57 3.30 -0.60
N VAL A 83 5.03 3.82 -1.71
CA VAL A 83 4.14 3.08 -2.62
C VAL A 83 4.76 1.75 -3.07
N TYR A 84 6.07 1.74 -3.36
CA TYR A 84 6.80 0.54 -3.80
C TYR A 84 6.87 -0.57 -2.75
N HIS A 85 6.84 -0.21 -1.47
CA HIS A 85 7.00 -1.16 -0.37
C HIS A 85 5.70 -1.47 0.36
N SER A 86 4.63 -0.76 0.05
CA SER A 86 3.35 -0.91 0.74
C SER A 86 2.67 -2.25 0.45
N GLY A 87 2.36 -3.02 1.49
CA GLY A 87 1.52 -4.22 1.37
C GLY A 87 0.08 -3.88 0.98
N THR A 88 -0.44 -2.73 1.45
CA THR A 88 -1.78 -2.23 1.12
C THR A 88 -1.91 -1.91 -0.38
N VAL A 89 -0.95 -1.19 -0.93
CA VAL A 89 -0.89 -0.91 -2.37
C VAL A 89 -0.61 -2.18 -3.16
N GLY A 90 0.28 -3.05 -2.64
CA GLY A 90 0.61 -4.34 -3.24
C GLY A 90 -0.59 -5.26 -3.42
N ALA A 91 -1.51 -5.27 -2.46
CA ALA A 91 -2.78 -6.01 -2.56
C ALA A 91 -3.66 -5.46 -3.69
N ALA A 92 -3.83 -4.14 -3.79
CA ALA A 92 -4.61 -3.51 -4.87
C ALA A 92 -3.97 -3.74 -6.25
N LEU A 93 -2.63 -3.67 -6.35
CA LEU A 93 -1.89 -4.02 -7.57
C LEU A 93 -2.09 -5.49 -7.96
N THR A 94 -2.12 -6.40 -6.98
CA THR A 94 -2.37 -7.82 -7.19
C THR A 94 -3.79 -8.07 -7.68
N ALA A 95 -4.78 -7.34 -7.18
CA ALA A 95 -6.16 -7.40 -7.67
C ALA A 95 -6.22 -7.05 -9.17
N ARG A 96 -5.67 -5.90 -9.56
CA ARG A 96 -5.61 -5.46 -10.96
C ARG A 96 -4.89 -6.46 -11.86
N ASN A 97 -3.77 -7.01 -11.38
CA ASN A 97 -3.01 -8.04 -12.12
C ASN A 97 -3.85 -9.28 -12.38
N GLY A 98 -4.85 -9.50 -11.56
CA GLY A 98 -5.83 -10.56 -11.65
C GLY A 98 -7.13 -10.22 -12.34
N GLY A 99 -7.24 -9.05 -12.94
CA GLY A 99 -8.43 -8.63 -13.66
C GLY A 99 -9.52 -7.98 -12.80
N ILE A 100 -9.22 -7.62 -11.55
CA ILE A 100 -10.15 -6.99 -10.60
C ILE A 100 -9.66 -5.59 -10.26
N THR A 101 -10.52 -4.57 -10.28
CA THR A 101 -10.16 -3.23 -9.82
C THR A 101 -9.79 -3.25 -8.34
N GLY A 102 -8.69 -2.59 -7.99
CA GLY A 102 -8.20 -2.48 -6.62
C GLY A 102 -8.23 -1.06 -6.08
N ILE A 103 -8.62 -0.90 -4.83
CA ILE A 103 -8.51 0.35 -4.08
C ILE A 103 -7.54 0.11 -2.91
N ALA A 104 -6.53 0.96 -2.78
CA ALA A 104 -5.69 1.03 -1.59
C ALA A 104 -6.08 2.25 -0.77
N VAL A 105 -6.37 2.08 0.51
CA VAL A 105 -6.79 3.16 1.42
C VAL A 105 -5.81 3.26 2.56
N SER A 106 -5.24 4.44 2.75
CA SER A 106 -4.28 4.72 3.81
C SER A 106 -4.60 6.04 4.50
N GLN A 107 -4.36 6.10 5.79
CA GLN A 107 -4.51 7.33 6.55
C GLN A 107 -3.18 7.76 7.14
N ALA A 108 -2.82 9.01 6.97
CA ALA A 108 -1.62 9.58 7.58
C ALA A 108 -1.64 9.37 9.10
N VAL A 109 -0.47 9.30 9.70
CA VAL A 109 -0.30 9.28 11.15
C VAL A 109 0.29 10.61 11.60
N ASP A 110 0.05 10.97 12.85
CA ASP A 110 0.66 12.14 13.45
C ASP A 110 2.20 12.01 13.49
N GLU A 111 2.90 13.12 13.55
CA GLU A 111 4.39 13.16 13.50
C GLU A 111 5.06 12.26 14.55
N GLY A 112 4.42 12.02 15.68
CA GLY A 112 4.87 11.09 16.70
C GLY A 112 5.03 9.64 16.24
N GLY A 113 4.27 9.21 15.24
CA GLY A 113 4.36 7.87 14.64
C GLY A 113 5.68 7.59 13.92
N TYR A 114 6.36 8.62 13.44
CA TYR A 114 7.66 8.48 12.77
C TYR A 114 8.85 8.28 13.73
N LEU A 115 8.65 8.45 15.04
CA LEU A 115 9.72 8.38 16.04
C LEU A 115 9.93 6.98 16.64
N GLY A 116 9.41 5.93 16.00
CA GLY A 116 9.56 4.55 16.48
C GLY A 116 8.72 4.22 17.70
N GLN A 117 7.69 5.01 17.97
CA GLN A 117 6.67 4.70 18.96
C GLN A 117 5.84 3.51 18.48
N GLY A 118 5.52 2.58 19.37
CA GLY A 118 4.83 1.35 19.02
C GLY A 118 3.50 1.59 18.28
N LEU A 119 3.05 0.60 17.53
CA LEU A 119 1.82 0.62 16.74
C LEU A 119 0.60 1.14 17.53
N GLU A 120 0.45 0.75 18.78
CA GLU A 120 -0.66 1.19 19.66
C GLU A 120 -0.74 2.71 19.81
N LEU A 121 0.42 3.38 19.88
CA LEU A 121 0.44 4.83 20.03
C LEU A 121 0.08 5.53 18.71
N MET A 122 0.49 4.96 17.58
CA MET A 122 0.11 5.44 16.26
C MET A 122 -1.41 5.33 16.04
N LEU A 123 -2.05 4.29 16.56
CA LEU A 123 -3.48 4.04 16.37
C LEU A 123 -4.38 4.89 17.28
N LYS A 124 -3.84 5.41 18.37
CA LYS A 124 -4.63 6.05 19.44
C LYS A 124 -5.43 7.27 19.00
N ASN A 125 -4.93 8.04 18.05
CA ASN A 125 -5.52 9.31 17.60
C ASN A 125 -5.99 9.27 16.14
N GLN A 126 -6.11 8.08 15.53
CA GLN A 126 -6.49 7.95 14.14
C GLN A 126 -7.97 8.28 13.90
N LYS A 127 -8.21 9.09 12.88
CA LYS A 127 -9.55 9.54 12.46
C LYS A 127 -10.13 8.59 11.41
N TRP A 128 -10.22 7.31 11.74
CA TRP A 128 -10.61 6.23 10.85
C TRP A 128 -11.86 6.51 10.02
N GLN A 129 -12.82 7.24 10.59
CA GLN A 129 -14.08 7.55 9.91
C GLN A 129 -13.85 8.39 8.65
N SER A 130 -12.91 9.32 8.68
CA SER A 130 -12.59 10.15 7.49
C SER A 130 -12.05 9.31 6.34
N ALA A 131 -11.20 8.33 6.64
CA ALA A 131 -10.69 7.40 5.62
C ALA A 131 -11.75 6.41 5.15
N ALA A 132 -12.60 5.93 6.06
CA ALA A 132 -13.72 5.06 5.71
C ALA A 132 -14.75 5.77 4.79
N ASP A 133 -15.06 7.03 5.06
CA ASP A 133 -15.96 7.84 4.23
C ASP A 133 -15.36 8.04 2.81
N ALA A 134 -14.07 8.33 2.72
CA ALA A 134 -13.39 8.46 1.43
C ALA A 134 -13.40 7.13 0.63
N ALA A 135 -13.14 6.02 1.31
CA ALA A 135 -13.22 4.68 0.72
C ALA A 135 -14.65 4.36 0.24
N ALA A 136 -15.66 4.66 1.05
CA ALA A 136 -17.07 4.40 0.73
C ALA A 136 -17.51 5.16 -0.53
N ILE A 137 -17.08 6.41 -0.71
CA ILE A 137 -17.35 7.19 -1.92
C ILE A 137 -16.74 6.49 -3.15
N ALA A 138 -15.48 6.08 -3.07
CA ALA A 138 -14.79 5.43 -4.18
C ALA A 138 -15.43 4.07 -4.52
N VAL A 139 -15.80 3.28 -3.52
CA VAL A 139 -16.49 1.99 -3.67
C VAL A 139 -17.84 2.21 -4.36
N SER A 140 -18.68 3.14 -3.88
CA SER A 140 -19.97 3.44 -4.48
C SER A 140 -19.83 3.79 -5.97
N CYS A 141 -18.91 4.71 -6.28
CA CYS A 141 -18.69 5.13 -7.67
C CYS A 141 -18.28 3.96 -8.59
N LEU A 142 -17.42 3.05 -8.10
CA LEU A 142 -16.92 1.93 -8.91
C LEU A 142 -17.92 0.78 -9.02
N ILE A 143 -18.82 0.61 -8.05
CA ILE A 143 -19.94 -0.32 -8.15
C ILE A 143 -20.99 0.21 -9.12
N ASP A 144 -21.37 1.48 -8.98
CA ASP A 144 -22.39 2.09 -9.84
C ASP A 144 -21.93 2.20 -11.29
N LYS A 145 -20.64 2.43 -11.49
CA LYS A 145 -20.02 2.55 -12.83
C LYS A 145 -18.66 1.86 -12.86
N PRO A 146 -18.62 0.55 -13.09
CA PRO A 146 -17.37 -0.19 -13.21
C PRO A 146 -16.48 0.34 -14.32
N LEU A 147 -15.17 0.24 -14.13
CA LEU A 147 -14.19 0.59 -15.15
C LEU A 147 -14.22 -0.44 -16.28
N SER A 148 -13.99 0.01 -17.51
CA SER A 148 -13.84 -0.87 -18.68
C SER A 148 -12.60 -1.77 -18.59
N GLU A 149 -11.55 -1.27 -17.95
CA GLU A 149 -10.31 -1.98 -17.65
C GLU A 149 -9.99 -1.87 -16.17
N PRO A 150 -9.52 -2.94 -15.51
CA PRO A 150 -9.16 -2.90 -14.10
C PRO A 150 -8.11 -1.85 -13.78
N GLY A 151 -8.40 -0.99 -12.82
CA GLY A 151 -7.54 0.08 -12.34
C GLY A 151 -7.03 -0.16 -10.93
N VAL A 152 -6.11 0.70 -10.48
CA VAL A 152 -5.70 0.80 -9.07
C VAL A 152 -5.83 2.24 -8.62
N LEU A 153 -6.71 2.49 -7.65
CA LEU A 153 -6.84 3.77 -7.00
C LEU A 153 -6.12 3.72 -5.64
N ASN A 154 -5.13 4.58 -5.44
CA ASN A 154 -4.46 4.77 -4.16
C ASN A 154 -5.01 6.04 -3.51
N ILE A 155 -5.69 5.87 -2.38
CA ILE A 155 -6.32 6.93 -1.59
C ILE A 155 -5.48 7.15 -0.34
N ASN A 156 -4.99 8.36 -0.14
CA ASN A 156 -4.32 8.75 1.10
C ASN A 156 -5.07 9.90 1.76
N VAL A 157 -5.48 9.69 3.00
CA VAL A 157 -6.30 10.62 3.77
C VAL A 157 -5.47 11.24 4.88
N PRO A 158 -5.47 12.56 5.08
CA PRO A 158 -4.80 13.18 6.22
C PRO A 158 -5.48 12.74 7.53
N ASN A 159 -4.73 12.70 8.64
CA ASN A 159 -5.28 12.36 9.96
C ASN A 159 -6.06 13.53 10.56
N LEU A 160 -7.16 13.90 9.94
CA LEU A 160 -8.04 15.00 10.32
C LEU A 160 -9.49 14.54 10.43
N GLU A 161 -10.29 15.24 11.23
CA GLU A 161 -11.73 15.08 11.18
C GLU A 161 -12.25 15.54 9.80
N LYS A 162 -13.36 14.96 9.38
CA LYS A 162 -13.93 15.21 8.04
C LYS A 162 -14.09 16.70 7.72
N ASP A 163 -14.56 17.49 8.69
CA ASP A 163 -14.82 18.91 8.52
C ASP A 163 -13.54 19.75 8.42
N ASP A 164 -12.40 19.21 8.87
CA ASP A 164 -11.08 19.84 8.80
C ASP A 164 -10.32 19.49 7.51
N ILE A 165 -10.81 18.52 6.75
CA ILE A 165 -10.23 18.12 5.46
C ILE A 165 -10.55 19.21 4.43
N LYS A 166 -9.51 19.74 3.79
CA LYS A 166 -9.63 20.88 2.85
C LYS A 166 -10.18 20.53 1.48
N GLY A 167 -10.47 19.25 1.24
CA GLY A 167 -10.92 18.73 -0.05
C GLY A 167 -10.01 17.62 -0.55
N TRP A 168 -9.94 17.44 -1.87
CA TRP A 168 -9.14 16.39 -2.49
C TRP A 168 -8.36 16.93 -3.69
N VAL A 169 -7.30 16.20 -4.07
CA VAL A 169 -6.44 16.48 -5.23
C VAL A 169 -6.19 15.18 -5.98
N GLY A 170 -6.33 15.23 -7.32
CA GLY A 170 -5.79 14.20 -8.19
C GLY A 170 -4.28 14.36 -8.25
N THR A 171 -3.54 13.35 -7.81
CA THR A 171 -2.11 13.47 -7.57
C THR A 171 -1.28 12.47 -8.36
N GLU A 172 -0.04 12.84 -8.64
CA GLU A 172 1.01 11.92 -9.04
C GLU A 172 1.75 11.36 -7.82
N VAL A 173 2.40 10.22 -7.99
CA VAL A 173 3.27 9.64 -6.96
C VAL A 173 4.56 10.46 -6.87
N GLY A 174 4.76 11.12 -5.73
CA GLY A 174 5.91 11.98 -5.50
C GLY A 174 7.23 11.20 -5.43
N THR A 175 8.30 11.83 -5.86
CA THR A 175 9.65 11.24 -5.78
C THR A 175 10.30 11.43 -4.41
N ASN A 176 9.87 12.44 -3.66
CA ASN A 176 10.43 12.83 -2.37
C ASN A 176 9.45 12.55 -1.23
N LEU A 177 9.98 12.12 -0.09
CA LEU A 177 9.27 12.03 1.18
C LEU A 177 9.59 13.26 2.02
N ILE A 178 8.67 13.66 2.90
CA ILE A 178 8.91 14.76 3.86
C ILE A 178 10.05 14.39 4.82
N ARG A 179 10.17 13.12 5.14
CA ARG A 179 11.25 12.57 5.95
C ARG A 179 11.56 11.14 5.49
N SER A 180 12.82 10.79 5.43
CA SER A 180 13.27 9.44 5.07
C SER A 180 14.38 8.97 6.02
N MET A 181 14.65 7.67 6.03
CA MET A 181 15.84 7.14 6.66
C MET A 181 17.07 7.69 5.91
N SER A 182 18.01 8.29 6.64
CA SER A 182 19.17 8.98 6.07
C SER A 182 20.46 8.24 6.27
N GLU A 183 20.58 7.49 7.36
CA GLU A 183 21.83 6.84 7.73
C GLU A 183 21.59 5.46 8.32
N VAL A 184 22.57 4.59 8.13
CA VAL A 184 22.67 3.29 8.79
C VAL A 184 24.01 3.19 9.49
N SER A 185 24.02 2.95 10.80
CA SER A 185 25.21 2.56 11.55
C SER A 185 25.23 1.05 11.76
N VAL A 186 26.43 0.49 11.77
CA VAL A 186 26.69 -0.93 11.96
C VAL A 186 27.34 -1.11 13.33
N GLU A 187 26.65 -1.75 14.26
CA GLU A 187 27.12 -1.95 15.64
C GLU A 187 27.32 -3.45 15.91
N PRO A 188 28.48 -3.89 16.41
CA PRO A 188 28.70 -5.30 16.75
C PRO A 188 27.67 -5.79 17.77
N LYS A 189 27.09 -6.97 17.54
CA LYS A 189 26.20 -7.61 18.52
C LYS A 189 27.02 -8.26 19.61
N LEU A 190 26.91 -7.75 20.84
CA LEU A 190 27.64 -8.25 21.99
C LEU A 190 27.38 -9.76 22.20
N GLY A 191 28.45 -10.53 22.37
CA GLY A 191 28.37 -11.98 22.58
C GLY A 191 28.10 -12.81 21.33
N HIS A 192 28.10 -12.23 20.13
CA HIS A 192 27.89 -12.92 18.85
C HIS A 192 28.94 -12.51 17.83
N GLU A 193 30.05 -13.22 17.78
CA GLU A 193 31.13 -12.93 16.82
C GLU A 193 30.62 -12.95 15.39
N GLY A 194 31.01 -11.96 14.59
CA GLY A 194 30.59 -11.81 13.18
C GLY A 194 29.14 -11.35 12.99
N THR A 195 28.40 -11.05 14.05
CA THR A 195 27.01 -10.55 13.98
C THR A 195 26.95 -9.07 14.34
N TYR A 196 26.17 -8.29 13.59
CA TYR A 196 26.03 -6.86 13.74
C TYR A 196 24.55 -6.45 13.77
N HIS A 197 24.24 -5.40 14.52
CA HIS A 197 22.98 -4.69 14.44
C HIS A 197 23.09 -3.56 13.40
N LEU A 198 22.06 -3.42 12.59
CA LEU A 198 21.88 -2.27 11.70
C LEU A 198 20.93 -1.29 12.38
N LYS A 199 21.44 -0.11 12.72
CA LYS A 199 20.64 0.96 13.34
C LYS A 199 20.41 2.05 12.32
N MET A 200 19.14 2.32 12.03
CA MET A 200 18.72 3.35 11.08
C MET A 200 18.37 4.65 11.82
N SER A 201 18.72 5.76 11.22
CA SER A 201 18.38 7.10 11.70
C SER A 201 17.51 7.83 10.69
N TRP A 202 16.56 8.61 11.20
CA TRP A 202 15.75 9.49 10.37
C TRP A 202 16.51 10.77 10.04
N GLY A 203 16.41 11.21 8.80
CA GLY A 203 16.93 12.50 8.36
C GLY A 203 16.06 13.68 8.83
N ASP A 204 16.52 14.86 8.52
CA ASP A 204 15.78 16.09 8.75
C ASP A 204 14.49 16.12 7.92
N ARG A 205 13.50 16.89 8.41
CA ARG A 205 12.30 17.17 7.64
C ARG A 205 12.67 18.03 6.43
N LEU A 206 12.30 17.55 5.25
CA LEU A 206 12.41 18.29 4.00
C LEU A 206 11.23 19.25 3.84
N PRO A 207 11.35 20.30 3.00
CA PRO A 207 10.22 21.14 2.62
C PRO A 207 9.08 20.31 2.03
N ASP A 208 7.85 20.75 2.25
CA ASP A 208 6.68 20.08 1.71
C ASP A 208 6.72 20.07 0.17
N PRO A 209 6.56 18.90 -0.47
CA PRO A 209 6.51 18.79 -1.93
C PRO A 209 5.34 19.57 -2.54
N PRO A 210 5.29 19.76 -3.87
CA PRO A 210 4.15 20.36 -4.56
C PRO A 210 2.83 19.66 -4.22
N ILE A 211 1.73 20.42 -4.20
CA ILE A 211 0.40 19.90 -3.85
C ILE A 211 -0.12 18.86 -4.86
N GLU A 212 0.40 18.87 -6.07
CA GLU A 212 0.08 17.94 -7.15
C GLU A 212 0.66 16.55 -6.87
N THR A 213 1.55 16.42 -5.90
CA THR A 213 2.06 15.13 -5.43
C THR A 213 1.23 14.58 -4.29
N ASP A 214 1.18 13.25 -4.16
CA ASP A 214 0.48 12.55 -3.08
C ASP A 214 0.98 12.99 -1.69
N VAL A 215 2.30 13.09 -1.51
CA VAL A 215 2.93 13.60 -0.27
C VAL A 215 2.49 15.04 0.00
N GLY A 216 2.56 15.91 -1.02
CA GLY A 216 2.27 17.33 -0.89
C GLY A 216 0.80 17.63 -0.61
N ALA A 217 -0.13 16.86 -1.17
CA ALA A 217 -1.55 16.97 -0.89
C ALA A 217 -1.86 16.60 0.57
N VAL A 218 -1.41 15.42 1.00
CA VAL A 218 -1.68 14.91 2.36
C VAL A 218 -1.06 15.82 3.43
N SER A 219 0.18 16.30 3.23
CA SER A 219 0.83 17.20 4.19
C SER A 219 0.10 18.54 4.39
N ARG A 220 -0.68 18.95 3.41
CA ARG A 220 -1.48 20.20 3.45
C ARG A 220 -2.93 19.98 3.87
N GLY A 221 -3.32 18.77 4.24
CA GLY A 221 -4.66 18.42 4.71
C GLY A 221 -5.67 18.13 3.60
N TYR A 222 -5.22 17.72 2.41
CA TYR A 222 -6.08 17.26 1.32
C TYR A 222 -6.02 15.75 1.18
N ILE A 223 -7.13 15.14 0.77
CA ILE A 223 -7.14 13.75 0.32
C ILE A 223 -6.40 13.65 -1.01
N SER A 224 -5.47 12.74 -1.11
CA SER A 224 -4.77 12.41 -2.35
C SER A 224 -5.44 11.24 -3.05
N LEU A 225 -5.74 11.39 -4.33
CA LEU A 225 -6.25 10.34 -5.21
C LEU A 225 -5.27 10.11 -6.36
N SER A 226 -4.53 9.01 -6.31
CA SER A 226 -3.56 8.64 -7.35
C SER A 226 -4.01 7.38 -8.08
N TRP A 227 -4.21 7.46 -9.40
CA TRP A 227 -4.39 6.29 -10.24
C TRP A 227 -3.03 5.71 -10.62
N LEU A 228 -2.76 4.48 -10.15
CA LEU A 228 -1.47 3.84 -10.39
C LEU A 228 -1.47 3.10 -11.73
N SER A 229 -0.44 3.33 -12.55
CA SER A 229 -0.25 2.64 -13.81
C SER A 229 0.22 1.19 -13.62
N ARG A 230 0.14 0.38 -14.68
CA ARG A 230 0.86 -0.89 -14.78
C ARG A 230 2.34 -0.62 -15.01
N LEU A 231 3.19 -1.57 -14.61
CA LEU A 231 4.56 -1.59 -15.10
C LEU A 231 4.51 -1.78 -16.63
N HIS A 232 5.20 -0.94 -17.34
CA HIS A 232 5.34 -0.99 -18.79
C HIS A 232 6.80 -0.74 -19.16
N MET A 233 7.14 -1.12 -20.38
CA MET A 233 8.46 -0.85 -20.93
C MET A 233 8.57 0.65 -21.23
N GLU A 234 9.69 1.22 -20.88
CA GLU A 234 10.11 2.54 -21.33
C GLU A 234 11.16 2.40 -22.43
N ASP A 235 11.28 3.41 -23.26
CA ASP A 235 12.37 3.45 -24.23
C ASP A 235 13.74 3.51 -23.49
N PRO A 236 14.77 2.83 -24.01
CA PRO A 236 16.10 2.94 -23.42
C PRO A 236 16.56 4.39 -23.37
N PRO A 237 17.30 4.79 -22.31
CA PRO A 237 17.95 6.10 -22.28
C PRO A 237 18.83 6.29 -23.52
N ALA A 238 18.82 7.50 -24.09
CA ALA A 238 19.56 7.79 -25.33
C ALA A 238 21.09 7.54 -25.22
N GLU A 239 21.64 7.58 -24.02
CA GLU A 239 23.04 7.28 -23.70
C GLU A 239 23.29 5.79 -23.40
N SER A 240 22.26 4.92 -23.45
CA SER A 240 22.43 3.48 -23.21
C SER A 240 23.23 2.85 -24.35
N THR A 241 24.23 2.07 -23.98
CA THR A 241 25.04 1.24 -24.90
C THR A 241 24.76 -0.25 -24.73
N ILE A 242 23.77 -0.59 -23.89
CA ILE A 242 23.43 -1.98 -23.54
C ILE A 242 22.89 -2.71 -24.76
N GLU A 243 21.97 -2.08 -25.49
CA GLU A 243 21.29 -2.66 -26.65
C GLU A 243 22.29 -2.95 -27.79
N GLU A 244 23.26 -2.06 -27.98
CA GLU A 244 24.35 -2.26 -28.97
C GLU A 244 25.23 -3.46 -28.58
N ALA A 245 25.64 -3.51 -27.29
CA ALA A 245 26.47 -4.61 -26.79
C ALA A 245 25.76 -5.97 -26.86
N PHE A 246 24.44 -6.01 -26.62
CA PHE A 246 23.63 -7.23 -26.78
C PHE A 246 23.48 -7.62 -28.24
N THR A 247 23.27 -6.65 -29.12
CA THR A 247 23.20 -6.88 -30.56
C THR A 247 24.52 -7.46 -31.10
N GLU A 248 25.64 -6.88 -30.69
CA GLU A 248 26.96 -7.36 -31.08
C GLU A 248 27.24 -8.80 -30.60
N LYS A 249 26.80 -9.14 -29.39
CA LYS A 249 27.09 -10.42 -28.76
C LYS A 249 26.12 -11.55 -29.14
N PHE A 250 24.85 -11.22 -29.39
CA PHE A 250 23.77 -12.20 -29.50
C PHE A 250 22.97 -12.09 -30.82
N SER A 251 23.28 -11.17 -31.71
CA SER A 251 22.71 -11.22 -33.05
C SER A 251 23.35 -12.35 -33.84
N SER A 252 22.54 -13.27 -34.34
CA SER A 252 22.91 -14.36 -35.24
C SER A 252 22.95 -13.89 -36.70
#